data_4286a462159abffcbf2e71374edb5db0
#
_entry.id   4286a462159abffcbf2e71374edb5db0
#
_cell.length_a   1.000
_cell.length_b   1.000
_cell.length_c   1.000
_cell.angle_alpha   90.00
_cell.angle_beta   90.00
_cell.angle_gamma   90.00
#
_symmetry.space_group_name_H-M   'P 1'
#
loop_
_entity.id
_entity.type
_entity.pdbx_description
1 polymer ?
#
loop_
_entity_poly.entity_id
_entity_poly.type
_entity_poly.pdbx_seq_one_letter_code
_entity_poly.pdbx_strand_id
1 'polypeptide(L)'
;MSLSSIDRLRRWRRAMLGCVMLLGAAGWLAAPAMADAPPAADQQTVRTWCAGCHTEDTPGQFQRLSAVRKSPEGWQMTIFRMQHVHNLALPDDARDAIVKFLSDTQGLAPSESAAGRFALERRPNMPDLKLGDDLPDMCGRCHSLARVSLQRRDADTWLRLVHMHVGQFPSLEYQASARDRYWWDIATKQLPAKLGAMFPFDTQAWRGWMNRPHADLGGEWLVHGHSPGKGDFVGTLSVKATGGDNYTAHYSLQSPEGKPIGEIDSLVRVYTGYEWRGSSKVGSVDTHEVLALSEDGRRLTGRWFEAAHTEVGGDVVAERAEGPAAVFMVSPRALKIGTTSEVLIAGRGLNGTVTFGNGTSVKVLKASPTLIRASVKVNDKAAPGPRAVTVGRTSAADMAAVYDKVDRLDVQPAYGIARVGGGHIDPVTAQFEAFGFIESQAGQAPVALGPMNVSWKVEPYNADAVKAQDVKFAGRIQPDGSFVPGPGGPNPERVFGTNNAGDLTVVAGLDQEGKELRGQAHLIVTVQRWNTPPIY
;
A
#
# COMPACT_ATOMS: atom_id res chain seq x y z
N MET A 1 -36.72 39.98 20.60
CA MET A 1 -36.30 40.85 19.54
C MET A 1 -35.29 40.06 18.74
N SER A 2 -35.39 39.70 17.47
CA SER A 2 -36.34 39.86 16.36
C SER A 2 -36.03 38.75 15.39
N LEU A 3 -37.02 37.97 15.02
CA LEU A 3 -37.04 37.07 13.85
C LEU A 3 -36.83 37.87 12.55
N SER A 4 -35.85 37.57 11.72
CA SER A 4 -35.90 37.85 10.27
C SER A 4 -34.64 37.36 9.57
N SER A 5 -34.64 36.15 9.05
CA SER A 5 -33.79 35.73 7.93
C SER A 5 -34.17 34.35 7.29
N ILE A 6 -35.44 33.97 7.37
CA ILE A 6 -35.92 32.72 6.77
C ILE A 6 -36.84 32.98 5.54
N ASP A 7 -36.80 34.15 4.93
CA ASP A 7 -37.81 34.49 3.88
C ASP A 7 -37.25 34.95 2.55
N ARG A 8 -36.05 34.49 2.12
CA ARG A 8 -35.49 34.82 0.78
C ARG A 8 -35.24 33.66 -0.19
N LEU A 9 -35.76 32.47 0.07
CA LEU A 9 -35.55 31.31 -0.82
C LEU A 9 -36.82 30.75 -1.43
N ARG A 10 -37.90 31.54 -1.55
CA ARG A 10 -39.19 31.09 -2.15
C ARG A 10 -39.77 32.02 -3.21
N ARG A 11 -38.96 32.54 -4.14
CA ARG A 11 -39.51 33.21 -5.34
C ARG A 11 -38.55 33.10 -6.51
N TRP A 12 -38.57 31.96 -7.21
CA TRP A 12 -38.15 31.85 -8.62
C TRP A 12 -38.59 30.50 -9.16
N ARG A 13 -39.90 30.33 -9.27
CA ARG A 13 -40.52 29.33 -10.13
C ARG A 13 -41.77 29.99 -10.73
N ARG A 14 -41.68 30.34 -12.04
CA ARG A 14 -42.75 30.35 -13.04
C ARG A 14 -42.45 31.38 -14.15
N ALA A 15 -42.47 30.80 -15.36
CA ALA A 15 -42.50 31.38 -16.71
C ALA A 15 -41.14 31.19 -17.43
N MET A 16 -40.99 30.39 -18.49
CA MET A 16 -41.75 30.41 -19.75
C MET A 16 -41.62 29.07 -20.49
N LEU A 17 -42.69 28.58 -20.97
CA LEU A 17 -42.76 27.65 -22.10
C LEU A 17 -42.51 28.43 -23.42
N GLY A 18 -41.82 27.77 -24.37
CA GLY A 18 -41.96 28.07 -25.79
C GLY A 18 -40.66 28.34 -26.52
N CYS A 19 -40.15 27.37 -27.20
CA CYS A 19 -39.76 27.32 -28.61
C CYS A 19 -38.76 26.19 -28.86
N VAL A 20 -39.24 25.15 -29.49
CA VAL A 20 -38.42 24.11 -30.12
C VAL A 20 -37.75 24.70 -31.35
N MET A 21 -36.42 24.72 -31.40
CA MET A 21 -35.65 24.70 -32.63
C MET A 21 -34.55 23.68 -32.51
N LEU A 22 -34.68 22.59 -33.25
CA LEU A 22 -33.66 21.62 -33.57
C LEU A 22 -32.54 22.31 -34.35
N LEU A 23 -31.41 22.53 -33.73
CA LEU A 23 -30.13 22.74 -34.40
C LEU A 23 -29.15 21.71 -33.84
N GLY A 24 -28.81 20.74 -34.69
CA GLY A 24 -27.76 19.76 -34.40
C GLY A 24 -26.41 20.49 -34.24
N ALA A 25 -25.96 20.55 -33.01
CA ALA A 25 -24.59 20.89 -32.68
C ALA A 25 -23.87 19.58 -32.33
N ALA A 26 -23.00 19.12 -33.22
CA ALA A 26 -21.97 18.13 -32.88
C ALA A 26 -21.13 18.73 -31.76
N GLY A 27 -21.43 18.34 -30.52
CA GLY A 27 -20.62 18.68 -29.37
C GLY A 27 -19.31 17.93 -29.47
N TRP A 28 -18.27 18.62 -29.84
CA TRP A 28 -16.92 18.18 -29.55
C TRP A 28 -16.80 18.15 -28.02
N LEU A 29 -16.78 16.95 -27.46
CA LEU A 29 -16.33 16.74 -26.10
C LEU A 29 -14.85 17.15 -26.08
N ALA A 30 -14.58 18.38 -25.67
CA ALA A 30 -13.24 18.82 -25.36
C ALA A 30 -12.76 17.89 -24.23
N ALA A 31 -11.80 17.04 -24.53
CA ALA A 31 -11.03 16.35 -23.49
C ALA A 31 -10.50 17.42 -22.52
N PRO A 32 -10.51 17.17 -21.19
CA PRO A 32 -9.93 18.11 -20.26
C PRO A 32 -8.50 18.39 -20.72
N ALA A 33 -8.20 19.68 -20.92
CA ALA A 33 -6.85 20.10 -21.26
C ALA A 33 -5.94 19.58 -20.14
N MET A 34 -5.04 18.67 -20.48
CA MET A 34 -3.99 18.23 -19.58
C MET A 34 -3.21 19.50 -19.22
N ALA A 35 -3.19 19.84 -17.94
CA ALA A 35 -2.31 20.89 -17.47
C ALA A 35 -0.89 20.55 -17.93
N ASP A 36 -0.20 21.48 -18.56
CA ASP A 36 1.19 21.29 -18.97
C ASP A 36 1.99 20.79 -17.77
N ALA A 37 2.80 19.76 -17.97
CA ALA A 37 3.67 19.26 -16.91
C ALA A 37 4.53 20.42 -16.41
N PRO A 38 4.63 20.63 -15.08
CA PRO A 38 5.44 21.71 -14.56
C PRO A 38 6.87 21.60 -15.10
N PRO A 39 7.55 22.73 -15.39
CA PRO A 39 8.90 22.72 -15.93
C PRO A 39 9.80 21.88 -15.01
N ALA A 40 10.68 21.09 -15.61
CA ALA A 40 11.63 20.29 -14.86
C ALA A 40 12.47 21.18 -13.96
N ALA A 41 12.50 20.92 -12.66
CA ALA A 41 13.41 21.61 -11.77
C ALA A 41 14.85 21.20 -12.11
N ASP A 42 15.73 22.14 -12.04
CA ASP A 42 17.16 21.96 -12.15
C ASP A 42 17.86 22.44 -10.86
N GLN A 43 19.15 22.39 -10.86
CA GLN A 43 19.95 22.89 -9.74
C GLN A 43 19.74 24.39 -9.48
N GLN A 44 19.43 25.18 -10.51
CA GLN A 44 19.12 26.59 -10.38
C GLN A 44 17.81 26.83 -9.66
N THR A 45 16.80 25.99 -9.89
CA THR A 45 15.52 26.02 -9.15
C THR A 45 15.74 25.75 -7.66
N VAL A 46 16.55 24.73 -7.33
CA VAL A 46 16.94 24.47 -5.93
C VAL A 46 17.69 25.65 -5.32
N ARG A 47 18.63 26.26 -6.05
CA ARG A 47 19.35 27.44 -5.58
C ARG A 47 18.40 28.61 -5.30
N THR A 48 17.47 28.88 -6.19
CA THR A 48 16.50 29.97 -6.05
C THR A 48 15.68 29.86 -4.75
N TRP A 49 15.23 28.67 -4.43
CA TRP A 49 14.32 28.45 -3.29
C TRP A 49 15.01 28.06 -1.98
N CYS A 50 16.21 27.46 -2.05
CA CYS A 50 16.83 26.86 -0.88
C CYS A 50 18.06 27.62 -0.37
N ALA A 51 18.79 28.36 -1.22
CA ALA A 51 20.06 28.98 -0.86
C ALA A 51 19.95 30.06 0.22
N GLY A 52 18.78 30.65 0.41
CA GLY A 52 18.53 31.63 1.48
C GLY A 52 18.73 31.05 2.90
N CYS A 53 18.57 29.72 3.07
CA CYS A 53 18.70 29.03 4.36
C CYS A 53 19.73 27.89 4.31
N HIS A 54 20.06 27.37 3.14
CA HIS A 54 21.01 26.30 2.90
C HIS A 54 22.18 26.84 2.10
N THR A 55 23.26 27.26 2.78
CA THR A 55 24.45 27.82 2.12
C THR A 55 25.02 26.83 1.11
N GLU A 56 25.31 27.34 -0.08
CA GLU A 56 25.98 26.58 -1.13
C GLU A 56 27.50 26.69 -0.94
N ASP A 57 28.13 25.63 -0.43
CA ASP A 57 29.57 25.63 -0.11
C ASP A 57 30.43 25.46 -1.37
N THR A 58 29.96 24.68 -2.31
CA THR A 58 30.52 24.53 -3.65
C THR A 58 29.36 24.45 -4.65
N PRO A 59 29.56 24.77 -5.94
CA PRO A 59 28.49 24.73 -6.91
C PRO A 59 27.70 23.41 -6.87
N GLY A 60 26.43 23.51 -6.51
CA GLY A 60 25.50 22.39 -6.40
C GLY A 60 25.51 21.66 -5.06
N GLN A 61 26.34 22.05 -4.11
CA GLN A 61 26.42 21.41 -2.80
C GLN A 61 25.87 22.35 -1.71
N PHE A 62 24.64 22.09 -1.29
CA PHE A 62 23.93 22.88 -0.28
C PHE A 62 24.07 22.23 1.09
N GLN A 63 24.47 23.00 2.09
CA GLN A 63 24.57 22.52 3.47
C GLN A 63 23.29 21.83 3.91
N ARG A 64 23.41 20.68 4.57
CA ARG A 64 22.30 19.82 5.08
C ARG A 64 21.40 19.20 4.00
N LEU A 65 21.28 19.83 2.83
CA LEU A 65 20.47 19.31 1.74
C LEU A 65 21.23 18.24 0.95
N SER A 66 22.46 18.52 0.53
CA SER A 66 23.29 17.62 -0.28
C SER A 66 23.92 16.45 0.50
N ALA A 67 23.79 16.44 1.82
CA ALA A 67 24.29 15.37 2.68
C ALA A 67 23.24 14.28 3.01
N VAL A 68 22.15 14.24 2.24
CA VAL A 68 21.03 13.32 2.51
C VAL A 68 20.49 12.75 1.21
N ARG A 69 20.19 11.45 1.21
CA ARG A 69 19.39 10.79 0.16
C ARG A 69 18.11 10.23 0.75
N LYS A 70 16.99 10.29 0.03
CA LYS A 70 15.66 9.87 0.52
C LYS A 70 14.79 9.33 -0.61
N SER A 71 13.74 8.59 -0.23
CA SER A 71 12.61 8.31 -1.13
C SER A 71 11.85 9.59 -1.52
N PRO A 72 11.02 9.57 -2.57
CA PRO A 72 10.19 10.72 -2.95
C PRO A 72 9.33 11.25 -1.80
N GLU A 73 8.69 10.38 -1.02
CA GLU A 73 7.90 10.75 0.16
C GLU A 73 8.77 11.40 1.24
N GLY A 74 10.00 10.91 1.40
CA GLY A 74 10.98 11.49 2.33
C GLY A 74 11.36 12.92 1.96
N TRP A 75 11.52 13.19 0.66
CA TRP A 75 11.76 14.54 0.14
C TRP A 75 10.52 15.41 0.28
N GLN A 76 9.35 14.91 -0.10
CA GLN A 76 8.08 15.65 0.04
C GLN A 76 7.83 16.08 1.50
N MET A 77 8.00 15.16 2.47
CA MET A 77 7.90 15.50 3.89
C MET A 77 8.94 16.54 4.32
N THR A 78 10.13 16.52 3.74
CA THR A 78 11.17 17.52 4.04
C THR A 78 10.77 18.90 3.52
N ILE A 79 10.31 19.01 2.28
CA ILE A 79 9.88 20.28 1.69
C ILE A 79 8.62 20.80 2.41
N PHE A 80 7.66 19.94 2.69
CA PHE A 80 6.48 20.31 3.48
C PHE A 80 6.87 20.93 4.83
N ARG A 81 7.87 20.37 5.52
CA ARG A 81 8.38 20.94 6.76
C ARG A 81 9.01 22.31 6.54
N MET A 82 9.72 22.53 5.45
CA MET A 82 10.24 23.86 5.11
C MET A 82 9.12 24.87 4.92
N GLN A 83 8.02 24.48 4.26
CA GLN A 83 6.84 25.33 4.08
C GLN A 83 6.14 25.67 5.40
N HIS A 84 5.86 24.66 6.24
CA HIS A 84 4.95 24.82 7.40
C HIS A 84 5.67 25.15 8.71
N VAL A 85 6.93 24.76 8.88
CA VAL A 85 7.69 25.06 10.11
C VAL A 85 8.65 26.24 9.91
N HIS A 86 9.19 26.39 8.71
CA HIS A 86 10.17 27.43 8.40
C HIS A 86 9.62 28.54 7.48
N ASN A 87 8.30 28.53 7.21
CA ASN A 87 7.59 29.55 6.43
C ASN A 87 8.15 29.76 5.00
N LEU A 88 8.63 28.70 4.35
CA LEU A 88 9.06 28.77 2.96
C LEU A 88 7.83 28.97 2.06
N ALA A 89 7.72 30.14 1.42
CA ALA A 89 6.65 30.46 0.49
C ALA A 89 6.92 29.83 -0.89
N LEU A 90 6.82 28.51 -0.97
CA LEU A 90 7.07 27.71 -2.18
C LEU A 90 5.74 27.31 -2.82
N PRO A 91 5.48 27.68 -4.11
CA PRO A 91 4.32 27.22 -4.86
C PRO A 91 4.30 25.70 -5.03
N ASP A 92 3.11 25.12 -5.21
CA ASP A 92 2.94 23.67 -5.30
C ASP A 92 3.65 23.05 -6.51
N ASP A 93 3.60 23.69 -7.66
CA ASP A 93 4.30 23.26 -8.88
C ASP A 93 5.83 23.26 -8.70
N ALA A 94 6.37 24.29 -8.06
CA ALA A 94 7.80 24.36 -7.74
C ALA A 94 8.19 23.32 -6.68
N ARG A 95 7.31 23.05 -5.68
CA ARG A 95 7.50 21.94 -4.72
C ARG A 95 7.64 20.61 -5.44
N ASP A 96 6.68 20.29 -6.30
CA ASP A 96 6.61 19.01 -6.99
C ASP A 96 7.82 18.83 -7.95
N ALA A 97 8.24 19.89 -8.61
CA ALA A 97 9.43 19.89 -9.43
C ALA A 97 10.71 19.67 -8.60
N ILE A 98 10.85 20.33 -7.45
CA ILE A 98 12.00 20.15 -6.54
C ILE A 98 12.02 18.75 -5.95
N VAL A 99 10.86 18.21 -5.53
CA VAL A 99 10.77 16.82 -5.03
C VAL A 99 11.23 15.84 -6.10
N LYS A 100 10.80 16.03 -7.36
CA LYS A 100 11.26 15.19 -8.49
C LYS A 100 12.77 15.28 -8.66
N PHE A 101 13.32 16.49 -8.74
CA PHE A 101 14.76 16.71 -8.93
C PHE A 101 15.59 16.07 -7.80
N LEU A 102 15.20 16.30 -6.53
CA LEU A 102 15.90 15.75 -5.38
C LEU A 102 15.76 14.22 -5.28
N SER A 103 14.61 13.67 -5.67
CA SER A 103 14.45 12.22 -5.74
C SER A 103 15.35 11.59 -6.80
N ASP A 104 15.47 12.22 -7.96
CA ASP A 104 16.27 11.69 -9.07
C ASP A 104 17.77 11.81 -8.82
N THR A 105 18.22 12.90 -8.18
CA THR A 105 19.64 13.16 -7.95
C THR A 105 20.15 12.69 -6.60
N GLN A 106 19.28 12.56 -5.62
CA GLN A 106 19.57 12.19 -4.22
C GLN A 106 18.52 11.21 -3.67
N GLY A 107 18.11 10.27 -4.51
CA GLY A 107 17.16 9.21 -4.18
C GLY A 107 17.80 7.98 -3.56
N LEU A 108 17.12 6.86 -3.70
CA LEU A 108 17.55 5.55 -3.24
C LEU A 108 17.62 4.59 -4.43
N ALA A 109 18.55 3.65 -4.39
CA ALA A 109 18.56 2.55 -5.33
C ALA A 109 17.40 1.57 -5.04
N PRO A 110 16.93 0.77 -6.02
CA PRO A 110 15.86 -0.20 -5.81
C PRO A 110 16.07 -1.14 -4.62
N SER A 111 17.28 -1.64 -4.42
CA SER A 111 17.63 -2.49 -3.28
C SER A 111 17.63 -1.76 -1.95
N GLU A 112 17.92 -0.45 -1.94
CA GLU A 112 17.92 0.37 -0.72
C GLU A 112 16.51 0.71 -0.22
N SER A 113 15.53 0.77 -1.11
CA SER A 113 14.14 1.10 -0.76
C SER A 113 13.26 -0.13 -0.55
N ALA A 114 13.64 -1.31 -1.05
CA ALA A 114 12.78 -2.48 -1.19
C ALA A 114 12.05 -2.88 0.11
N ALA A 115 12.74 -2.92 1.25
CA ALA A 115 12.16 -3.39 2.50
C ALA A 115 11.11 -2.44 3.09
N GLY A 116 11.26 -1.11 2.91
CA GLY A 116 10.40 -0.09 3.51
C GLY A 116 9.51 0.66 2.52
N ARG A 117 9.59 0.35 1.26
CA ARG A 117 9.06 1.15 0.13
C ARG A 117 7.61 1.58 0.30
N PHE A 118 6.75 0.70 0.80
CA PHE A 118 5.31 0.97 0.91
C PHE A 118 4.85 1.35 2.31
N ALA A 119 5.75 1.40 3.30
CA ALA A 119 5.38 1.66 4.68
C ALA A 119 5.06 3.14 4.94
N LEU A 120 5.54 4.06 4.10
CA LEU A 120 5.25 5.50 4.23
C LEU A 120 3.87 5.89 3.72
N GLU A 121 3.16 5.02 3.01
CA GLU A 121 1.80 5.23 2.51
C GLU A 121 0.72 5.03 3.58
N ARG A 122 1.11 5.07 4.85
CA ARG A 122 0.20 5.00 5.99
C ARG A 122 -0.66 3.73 6.03
N ARG A 123 -0.07 2.59 5.85
CA ARG A 123 -0.72 1.32 6.13
C ARG A 123 -0.77 1.08 7.66
N PRO A 124 -1.82 1.46 8.38
CA PRO A 124 -1.87 1.29 9.85
C PRO A 124 -1.81 -0.18 10.26
N ASN A 125 -2.16 -1.08 9.34
CA ASN A 125 -2.25 -2.51 9.55
C ASN A 125 -1.06 -3.29 8.97
N MET A 126 0.01 -2.61 8.54
CA MET A 126 1.25 -3.27 8.15
C MET A 126 2.16 -3.51 9.36
N PRO A 127 2.76 -4.69 9.48
CA PRO A 127 3.86 -4.89 10.41
C PRO A 127 5.02 -3.93 10.09
N ASP A 128 5.63 -3.36 11.13
CA ASP A 128 6.79 -2.50 10.95
C ASP A 128 8.04 -3.31 10.58
N LEU A 129 9.06 -2.63 10.08
CA LEU A 129 10.33 -3.25 9.73
C LEU A 129 11.05 -3.78 10.97
N LYS A 130 11.69 -4.93 10.83
CA LYS A 130 12.59 -5.48 11.85
C LYS A 130 14.00 -4.96 11.60
N LEU A 131 14.40 -3.92 12.32
CA LEU A 131 15.71 -3.26 12.20
C LEU A 131 16.54 -3.40 13.49
N GLY A 132 17.00 -4.62 13.79
CA GLY A 132 17.69 -4.91 15.04
C GLY A 132 16.79 -4.80 16.27
N ASP A 133 17.37 -4.96 17.46
CA ASP A 133 16.59 -5.07 18.70
C ASP A 133 16.29 -3.71 19.36
N ASP A 134 17.12 -2.71 19.15
CA ASP A 134 17.03 -1.39 19.82
C ASP A 134 16.20 -0.36 19.02
N LEU A 135 16.23 -0.40 17.67
CA LEU A 135 15.56 0.62 16.86
C LEU A 135 14.04 0.65 17.04
N PRO A 136 13.34 -0.48 17.21
CA PRO A 136 11.91 -0.45 17.54
C PRO A 136 11.61 0.40 18.78
N ASP A 137 12.39 0.22 19.82
CA ASP A 137 12.22 0.92 21.09
C ASP A 137 12.72 2.37 21.07
N MET A 138 13.69 2.68 20.23
CA MET A 138 14.28 4.01 20.15
C MET A 138 13.58 4.94 19.16
N CYS A 139 13.15 4.42 18.02
CA CYS A 139 12.58 5.18 16.91
C CYS A 139 11.16 4.75 16.55
N GLY A 140 10.83 3.45 16.69
CA GLY A 140 9.55 2.85 16.27
C GLY A 140 8.35 3.26 17.12
N ARG A 141 8.55 3.81 18.32
CA ARG A 141 7.46 4.24 19.21
C ARG A 141 6.63 5.41 18.68
N CYS A 142 7.21 6.25 17.83
CA CYS A 142 6.56 7.47 17.34
C CYS A 142 6.18 7.39 15.86
N HIS A 143 6.89 6.61 15.06
CA HIS A 143 6.68 6.46 13.63
C HIS A 143 7.23 5.13 13.14
N SER A 144 6.82 4.69 11.94
CA SER A 144 7.39 3.51 11.31
C SER A 144 8.91 3.62 11.15
N LEU A 145 9.61 2.51 11.34
CA LEU A 145 11.04 2.37 11.08
C LEU A 145 11.39 2.55 9.60
N ALA A 146 10.41 2.48 8.70
CA ALA A 146 10.59 2.86 7.30
C ALA A 146 11.08 4.30 7.14
N ARG A 147 10.68 5.23 8.02
CA ARG A 147 11.23 6.60 8.02
C ARG A 147 12.72 6.65 8.30
N VAL A 148 13.25 5.67 9.00
CA VAL A 148 14.70 5.52 9.24
C VAL A 148 15.34 4.84 8.03
N SER A 149 14.81 3.72 7.58
CA SER A 149 15.41 2.89 6.52
C SER A 149 15.37 3.52 5.12
N LEU A 150 14.39 4.41 4.86
CA LEU A 150 14.23 5.08 3.55
C LEU A 150 14.97 6.41 3.45
N GLN A 151 16.10 6.53 4.15
CA GLN A 151 17.04 7.65 3.98
C GLN A 151 18.48 7.18 4.20
N ARG A 152 19.41 7.93 3.66
CA ARG A 152 20.87 7.66 3.73
C ARG A 152 21.60 8.89 4.22
N ARG A 153 22.49 8.70 5.19
CA ARG A 153 23.27 9.77 5.84
C ARG A 153 24.60 9.23 6.39
N ASP A 154 25.57 10.09 6.56
CA ASP A 154 26.70 9.79 7.44
C ASP A 154 26.32 9.92 8.93
N ALA A 155 27.21 9.53 9.84
CA ALA A 155 26.96 9.55 11.26
C ALA A 155 26.67 10.96 11.80
N ASP A 156 27.40 11.96 11.34
CA ASP A 156 27.22 13.37 11.77
C ASP A 156 25.86 13.91 11.34
N THR A 157 25.44 13.58 10.13
CA THR A 157 24.14 13.98 9.61
C THR A 157 23.00 13.22 10.30
N TRP A 158 23.21 11.97 10.73
CA TRP A 158 22.27 11.27 11.61
C TRP A 158 22.16 11.95 12.98
N LEU A 159 23.28 12.37 13.59
CA LEU A 159 23.27 13.12 14.85
C LEU A 159 22.49 14.43 14.72
N ARG A 160 22.70 15.17 13.64
CA ARG A 160 21.93 16.40 13.35
C ARG A 160 20.44 16.13 13.22
N LEU A 161 20.04 14.99 12.63
CA LEU A 161 18.64 14.59 12.56
C LEU A 161 18.06 14.30 13.97
N VAL A 162 18.81 13.64 14.85
CA VAL A 162 18.39 13.44 16.25
C VAL A 162 18.17 14.78 16.96
N HIS A 163 19.10 15.72 16.81
CA HIS A 163 18.94 17.08 17.37
C HIS A 163 17.76 17.84 16.78
N MET A 164 17.46 17.66 15.49
CA MET A 164 16.28 18.28 14.86
C MET A 164 14.96 17.87 15.57
N HIS A 165 14.87 16.64 16.07
CA HIS A 165 13.65 16.20 16.78
C HIS A 165 13.35 17.06 18.01
N VAL A 166 14.38 17.51 18.74
CA VAL A 166 14.21 18.42 19.90
C VAL A 166 13.57 19.73 19.49
N GLY A 167 13.97 20.27 18.35
CA GLY A 167 13.48 21.56 17.86
C GLY A 167 12.10 21.53 17.19
N GLN A 168 11.58 20.35 16.88
CA GLN A 168 10.38 20.26 16.03
C GLN A 168 9.28 19.33 16.53
N PHE A 169 9.57 18.43 17.47
CA PHE A 169 8.62 17.43 17.95
C PHE A 169 8.52 17.44 19.49
N PRO A 170 7.56 18.18 20.07
CA PRO A 170 7.37 18.24 21.52
C PRO A 170 7.18 16.87 22.18
N SER A 171 6.63 15.91 21.46
CA SER A 171 6.48 14.53 21.93
C SER A 171 7.79 13.84 22.28
N LEU A 172 8.94 14.38 21.86
CA LEU A 172 10.26 13.90 22.29
C LEU A 172 10.48 14.00 23.81
N GLU A 173 9.81 14.93 24.46
CA GLU A 173 9.83 15.07 25.91
C GLU A 173 9.44 13.77 26.62
N TYR A 174 8.45 13.06 26.11
CA TYR A 174 8.03 11.78 26.67
C TYR A 174 9.12 10.70 26.55
N GLN A 175 9.91 10.72 25.49
CA GLN A 175 11.04 9.80 25.33
C GLN A 175 12.21 10.20 26.24
N ALA A 176 12.51 11.50 26.35
CA ALA A 176 13.58 12.01 27.19
C ALA A 176 13.31 11.78 28.68
N SER A 177 12.04 11.83 29.11
CA SER A 177 11.60 11.58 30.49
C SER A 177 11.24 10.12 30.77
N ALA A 178 11.30 9.23 29.79
CA ALA A 178 11.02 7.81 29.94
C ALA A 178 11.98 7.16 30.96
N ARG A 179 11.44 6.27 31.82
CA ARG A 179 12.20 5.65 32.92
C ARG A 179 12.76 4.28 32.53
N ASP A 180 12.46 3.79 31.34
CA ASP A 180 12.89 2.48 30.85
C ASP A 180 14.30 2.51 30.25
N ARG A 181 14.81 3.70 29.85
CA ARG A 181 16.15 3.89 29.29
C ARG A 181 16.60 5.35 29.30
N TYR A 182 17.90 5.57 29.21
CA TYR A 182 18.50 6.90 28.98
C TYR A 182 18.44 7.24 27.49
N TRP A 183 17.21 7.51 26.99
CA TRP A 183 16.94 7.63 25.56
C TRP A 183 17.84 8.64 24.84
N TRP A 184 18.04 9.84 25.44
CA TRP A 184 18.83 10.90 24.82
C TRP A 184 20.31 10.51 24.65
N ASP A 185 20.90 9.89 25.64
CA ASP A 185 22.29 9.43 25.59
C ASP A 185 22.49 8.36 24.52
N ILE A 186 21.57 7.40 24.44
CA ILE A 186 21.61 6.37 23.41
C ILE A 186 21.44 7.00 22.03
N ALA A 187 20.42 7.87 21.86
CA ALA A 187 20.10 8.51 20.60
C ALA A 187 21.20 9.42 20.06
N THR A 188 21.98 10.08 20.93
CA THR A 188 23.04 11.02 20.51
C THR A 188 24.43 10.41 20.48
N LYS A 189 24.74 9.43 21.36
CA LYS A 189 26.09 8.90 21.50
C LYS A 189 26.30 7.55 20.80
N GLN A 190 25.24 6.75 20.62
CA GLN A 190 25.35 5.39 20.10
C GLN A 190 24.70 5.24 18.71
N LEU A 191 23.47 5.74 18.53
CA LEU A 191 22.72 5.52 17.31
C LEU A 191 23.30 6.18 16.06
N PRO A 192 23.92 7.38 16.09
CA PRO A 192 24.44 8.00 14.87
C PRO A 192 25.46 7.15 14.13
N ALA A 193 26.42 6.58 14.84
CA ALA A 193 27.42 5.68 14.25
C ALA A 193 26.77 4.39 13.73
N LYS A 194 25.85 3.79 14.49
CA LYS A 194 25.10 2.59 14.08
C LYS A 194 24.26 2.84 12.82
N LEU A 195 23.51 3.93 12.79
CA LEU A 195 22.67 4.30 11.65
C LEU A 195 23.50 4.67 10.41
N GLY A 196 24.63 5.37 10.61
CA GLY A 196 25.58 5.66 9.54
C GLY A 196 26.18 4.41 8.91
N ALA A 197 26.42 3.36 9.70
CA ALA A 197 26.87 2.07 9.19
C ALA A 197 25.76 1.26 8.50
N MET A 198 24.54 1.28 9.05
CA MET A 198 23.40 0.57 8.48
C MET A 198 22.84 1.24 7.20
N PHE A 199 22.84 2.56 7.16
CA PHE A 199 22.23 3.38 6.11
C PHE A 199 23.18 4.48 5.65
N PRO A 200 24.38 4.12 5.14
CA PRO A 200 25.41 5.10 4.77
C PRO A 200 24.95 5.98 3.61
N PHE A 201 25.44 7.23 3.59
CA PHE A 201 25.12 8.18 2.53
C PHE A 201 25.58 7.68 1.16
N ASP A 202 26.82 7.20 1.07
CA ASP A 202 27.38 6.67 -0.17
C ASP A 202 27.33 5.14 -0.18
N THR A 203 26.76 4.57 -1.23
CA THR A 203 26.63 3.11 -1.42
C THR A 203 26.98 2.68 -2.83
N GLN A 204 27.51 1.48 -2.97
CA GLN A 204 27.75 0.91 -4.29
C GLN A 204 26.45 0.71 -5.07
N ALA A 205 25.34 0.35 -4.39
CA ALA A 205 24.04 0.19 -4.99
C ALA A 205 23.56 1.49 -5.67
N TRP A 206 23.68 2.62 -4.98
CA TRP A 206 23.30 3.92 -5.53
C TRP A 206 24.17 4.34 -6.71
N ARG A 207 25.50 4.27 -6.56
CA ARG A 207 26.40 4.59 -7.67
C ARG A 207 26.18 3.71 -8.89
N GLY A 208 25.95 2.40 -8.68
CA GLY A 208 25.63 1.47 -9.75
C GLY A 208 24.31 1.80 -10.44
N TRP A 209 23.28 2.18 -9.66
CA TRP A 209 21.98 2.55 -10.20
C TRP A 209 22.06 3.82 -11.05
N MET A 210 22.72 4.86 -10.56
CA MET A 210 22.84 6.15 -11.26
C MET A 210 23.66 6.09 -12.53
N ASN A 211 24.58 5.13 -12.64
CA ASN A 211 25.45 4.98 -13.82
C ASN A 211 24.88 4.07 -14.92
N ARG A 212 23.67 3.55 -14.76
CA ARG A 212 23.03 2.71 -15.78
C ARG A 212 21.84 3.40 -16.44
N PRO A 213 21.55 3.11 -17.73
CA PRO A 213 20.33 3.61 -18.35
C PRO A 213 19.11 3.00 -17.66
N HIS A 214 18.10 3.82 -17.44
CA HIS A 214 16.83 3.38 -16.88
C HIS A 214 15.94 2.81 -17.99
N ALA A 215 15.17 1.78 -17.64
CA ALA A 215 14.26 1.17 -18.60
C ALA A 215 13.06 2.08 -18.87
N ASP A 216 12.63 2.15 -20.13
CA ASP A 216 11.35 2.77 -20.48
C ASP A 216 10.19 1.92 -19.92
N LEU A 217 9.20 2.59 -19.32
CA LEU A 217 8.01 1.93 -18.77
C LEU A 217 6.89 1.80 -19.81
N GLY A 218 6.99 2.48 -20.94
CA GLY A 218 6.00 2.43 -22.02
C GLY A 218 5.75 1.01 -22.53
N GLY A 219 4.55 0.76 -23.07
CA GLY A 219 4.14 -0.51 -23.65
C GLY A 219 3.07 -1.25 -22.86
N GLU A 220 2.88 -2.53 -23.20
CA GLU A 220 1.82 -3.38 -22.67
C GLU A 220 2.32 -4.27 -21.53
N TRP A 221 1.46 -4.42 -20.53
CA TRP A 221 1.72 -5.21 -19.33
C TRP A 221 0.54 -6.12 -19.02
N LEU A 222 0.79 -7.25 -18.41
CA LEU A 222 -0.21 -8.16 -17.85
C LEU A 222 -0.27 -7.95 -16.35
N VAL A 223 -1.46 -7.63 -15.84
CA VAL A 223 -1.67 -7.28 -14.43
C VAL A 223 -2.30 -8.44 -13.69
N HIS A 224 -1.83 -8.68 -12.49
CA HIS A 224 -2.50 -9.50 -11.50
C HIS A 224 -2.32 -8.90 -10.11
N GLY A 225 -3.21 -9.23 -9.20
CA GLY A 225 -3.14 -8.69 -7.85
C GLY A 225 -4.18 -9.27 -6.94
N HIS A 226 -4.17 -8.78 -5.70
CA HIS A 226 -5.08 -9.20 -4.66
C HIS A 226 -5.52 -8.01 -3.81
N SER A 227 -6.79 -7.95 -3.51
CA SER A 227 -7.36 -6.95 -2.60
C SER A 227 -8.03 -7.67 -1.44
N PRO A 228 -7.55 -7.49 -0.20
CA PRO A 228 -8.14 -8.12 0.97
C PRO A 228 -9.65 -7.86 1.05
N GLY A 229 -10.42 -8.90 1.33
CA GLY A 229 -11.88 -8.88 1.36
C GLY A 229 -12.59 -8.81 -0.02
N LYS A 230 -11.86 -8.46 -1.10
CA LYS A 230 -12.39 -8.40 -2.47
C LYS A 230 -11.86 -9.52 -3.37
N GLY A 231 -10.72 -10.12 -3.00
CA GLY A 231 -10.10 -11.23 -3.69
C GLY A 231 -9.13 -10.85 -4.80
N ASP A 232 -8.83 -11.83 -5.64
CA ASP A 232 -7.87 -11.72 -6.73
C ASP A 232 -8.44 -10.98 -7.94
N PHE A 233 -7.55 -10.36 -8.71
CA PHE A 233 -7.90 -9.74 -9.99
C PHE A 233 -6.78 -9.95 -11.03
N VAL A 234 -7.17 -9.89 -12.29
CA VAL A 234 -6.25 -9.97 -13.44
C VAL A 234 -6.66 -8.96 -14.50
N GLY A 235 -5.74 -8.62 -15.40
CA GLY A 235 -6.04 -7.71 -16.50
C GLY A 235 -4.84 -7.31 -17.31
N THR A 236 -4.98 -6.17 -17.99
CA THR A 236 -3.94 -5.54 -18.80
C THR A 236 -3.70 -4.12 -18.33
N LEU A 237 -2.51 -3.61 -18.63
CA LEU A 237 -2.11 -2.23 -18.38
C LEU A 237 -1.35 -1.74 -19.61
N SER A 238 -1.83 -0.68 -20.23
CA SER A 238 -1.17 0.02 -21.32
C SER A 238 -0.55 1.31 -20.79
N VAL A 239 0.74 1.51 -21.04
CA VAL A 239 1.50 2.67 -20.53
C VAL A 239 2.05 3.46 -21.71
N LYS A 240 1.82 4.79 -21.70
CA LYS A 240 2.30 5.72 -22.74
C LYS A 240 3.06 6.87 -22.10
N ALA A 241 4.28 7.10 -22.56
CA ALA A 241 5.07 8.25 -22.15
C ALA A 241 4.44 9.56 -22.63
N THR A 242 4.41 10.56 -21.75
CA THR A 242 3.95 11.92 -22.05
C THR A 242 5.08 12.96 -21.95
N GLY A 243 6.27 12.52 -21.56
CA GLY A 243 7.51 13.31 -21.49
C GLY A 243 7.96 13.58 -20.05
N GLY A 244 9.27 13.72 -19.84
CA GLY A 244 9.87 14.05 -18.55
C GLY A 244 9.54 13.07 -17.42
N ASP A 245 9.60 11.76 -17.66
CA ASP A 245 9.22 10.70 -16.72
C ASP A 245 7.73 10.73 -16.28
N ASN A 246 6.87 11.39 -17.06
CA ASN A 246 5.43 11.31 -16.89
C ASN A 246 4.83 10.35 -17.92
N TYR A 247 3.77 9.65 -17.49
CA TYR A 247 3.08 8.66 -18.31
C TYR A 247 1.57 8.76 -18.09
N THR A 248 0.81 8.29 -19.06
CA THR A 248 -0.58 7.86 -18.85
C THR A 248 -0.61 6.35 -18.82
N ALA A 249 -1.43 5.80 -17.94
CA ALA A 249 -1.61 4.37 -17.78
C ALA A 249 -3.10 4.04 -17.86
N HIS A 250 -3.45 2.98 -18.57
CA HIS A 250 -4.82 2.51 -18.73
C HIS A 250 -4.91 1.05 -18.32
N TYR A 251 -5.70 0.76 -17.28
CA TYR A 251 -5.94 -0.58 -16.75
C TYR A 251 -7.30 -1.10 -17.23
N SER A 252 -7.35 -2.35 -17.67
CA SER A 252 -8.56 -3.13 -17.90
C SER A 252 -8.54 -4.35 -16.99
N LEU A 253 -9.40 -4.36 -15.94
CA LEU A 253 -9.35 -5.33 -14.85
C LEU A 253 -10.61 -6.17 -14.75
N GLN A 254 -10.45 -7.44 -14.38
CA GLN A 254 -11.53 -8.40 -14.13
C GLN A 254 -11.22 -9.34 -12.95
N SER A 255 -12.27 -9.86 -12.32
CA SER A 255 -12.14 -10.94 -11.32
C SER A 255 -11.74 -12.27 -11.97
N PRO A 256 -11.31 -13.29 -11.19
CA PRO A 256 -11.07 -14.64 -11.71
C PRO A 256 -12.27 -15.26 -12.42
N GLU A 257 -13.50 -14.93 -12.05
CA GLU A 257 -14.73 -15.38 -12.70
C GLU A 257 -15.03 -14.62 -14.03
N GLY A 258 -14.23 -13.57 -14.33
CA GLY A 258 -14.37 -12.74 -15.54
C GLY A 258 -15.42 -11.64 -15.41
N LYS A 259 -15.78 -11.26 -14.19
CA LYS A 259 -16.61 -10.08 -13.96
C LYS A 259 -15.73 -8.84 -14.12
N PRO A 260 -16.11 -7.86 -14.95
CA PRO A 260 -15.37 -6.62 -15.06
C PRO A 260 -15.29 -5.91 -13.70
N ILE A 261 -14.09 -5.46 -13.33
CA ILE A 261 -13.86 -4.58 -12.18
C ILE A 261 -13.89 -3.14 -12.65
N GLY A 262 -13.25 -2.83 -13.79
CA GLY A 262 -13.31 -1.50 -14.39
C GLY A 262 -12.19 -1.24 -15.38
N GLU A 263 -12.40 -0.16 -16.13
CA GLU A 263 -11.40 0.53 -16.94
C GLU A 263 -10.93 1.74 -16.14
N ILE A 264 -9.63 1.87 -15.89
CA ILE A 264 -9.08 2.87 -14.96
C ILE A 264 -7.95 3.62 -15.67
N ASP A 265 -8.09 4.93 -15.80
CA ASP A 265 -7.04 5.81 -16.30
C ASP A 265 -6.25 6.40 -15.14
N SER A 266 -4.93 6.37 -15.24
CA SER A 266 -4.02 6.88 -14.23
C SER A 266 -3.03 7.86 -14.85
N LEU A 267 -2.76 8.96 -14.14
CA LEU A 267 -1.65 9.85 -14.40
C LEU A 267 -0.47 9.45 -13.54
N VAL A 268 0.67 9.24 -14.16
CA VAL A 268 1.82 8.62 -13.53
C VAL A 268 3.05 9.50 -13.64
N ARG A 269 3.78 9.62 -12.53
CA ARG A 269 5.14 10.16 -12.49
C ARG A 269 6.10 9.11 -11.95
N VAL A 270 7.24 8.97 -12.62
CA VAL A 270 8.32 8.08 -12.19
C VAL A 270 9.44 8.88 -11.57
N TYR A 271 9.92 8.43 -10.42
CA TYR A 271 11.04 9.02 -9.70
C TYR A 271 12.22 8.04 -9.73
N THR A 272 13.42 8.58 -9.77
CA THR A 272 14.67 7.78 -9.68
C THR A 272 14.75 6.67 -10.76
N GLY A 273 13.96 6.79 -11.84
CA GLY A 273 13.89 5.84 -12.94
C GLY A 273 13.18 4.52 -12.66
N TYR A 274 12.62 4.31 -11.46
CA TYR A 274 11.93 3.06 -11.11
C TYR A 274 10.73 3.23 -10.17
N GLU A 275 10.63 4.32 -9.45
CA GLU A 275 9.57 4.54 -8.48
C GLU A 275 8.34 5.18 -9.14
N TRP A 276 7.34 4.39 -9.41
CA TRP A 276 6.06 4.79 -9.99
C TRP A 276 5.13 5.36 -8.93
N ARG A 277 4.60 6.55 -9.21
CA ARG A 277 3.52 7.17 -8.43
C ARG A 277 2.38 7.54 -9.36
N GLY A 278 1.26 6.84 -9.21
CA GLY A 278 0.06 7.04 -10.02
C GLY A 278 -1.07 7.68 -9.22
N SER A 279 -1.93 8.38 -9.94
CA SER A 279 -3.18 8.92 -9.43
C SER A 279 -4.29 8.61 -10.41
N SER A 280 -5.35 7.97 -9.93
CA SER A 280 -6.46 7.50 -10.75
C SER A 280 -7.80 7.70 -10.02
N LYS A 281 -8.87 7.37 -10.71
CA LYS A 281 -10.23 7.39 -10.15
C LYS A 281 -10.95 6.11 -10.49
N VAL A 282 -11.43 5.40 -9.48
CA VAL A 282 -12.25 4.19 -9.62
C VAL A 282 -13.69 4.55 -9.28
N GLY A 283 -14.53 4.70 -10.29
CA GLY A 283 -15.86 5.27 -10.11
C GLY A 283 -15.79 6.71 -9.59
N SER A 284 -16.27 6.95 -8.37
CA SER A 284 -16.18 8.26 -7.69
C SER A 284 -15.03 8.37 -6.69
N VAL A 285 -14.24 7.31 -6.49
CA VAL A 285 -13.20 7.24 -5.47
C VAL A 285 -11.86 7.60 -6.10
N ASP A 286 -11.19 8.60 -5.54
CA ASP A 286 -9.80 8.93 -5.89
C ASP A 286 -8.87 7.88 -5.30
N THR A 287 -7.95 7.38 -6.12
CA THR A 287 -7.00 6.34 -5.76
C THR A 287 -5.57 6.71 -6.13
N HIS A 288 -4.61 6.15 -5.41
CA HIS A 288 -3.19 6.28 -5.68
C HIS A 288 -2.55 4.92 -5.94
N GLU A 289 -1.46 4.94 -6.66
CA GLU A 289 -0.64 3.79 -6.97
C GLU A 289 0.81 4.07 -6.59
N VAL A 290 1.41 3.17 -5.85
CA VAL A 290 2.83 3.19 -5.52
C VAL A 290 3.43 1.87 -5.96
N LEU A 291 4.09 1.88 -7.11
CA LEU A 291 4.74 0.70 -7.67
C LEU A 291 6.24 0.94 -7.81
N ALA A 292 6.98 -0.12 -8.00
CA ALA A 292 8.39 -0.06 -8.32
C ALA A 292 8.73 -1.02 -9.46
N LEU A 293 9.49 -0.51 -10.43
CA LEU A 293 10.03 -1.29 -11.52
C LEU A 293 11.21 -2.14 -11.02
N SER A 294 11.23 -3.41 -11.41
CA SER A 294 12.37 -4.29 -11.18
C SER A 294 13.60 -3.81 -11.95
N GLU A 295 14.78 -4.18 -11.47
CA GLU A 295 16.03 -3.73 -12.07
C GLU A 295 16.21 -4.16 -13.54
N ASP A 296 15.59 -5.26 -13.96
CA ASP A 296 15.60 -5.73 -15.34
C ASP A 296 14.54 -5.07 -16.24
N GLY A 297 13.72 -4.15 -15.68
CA GLY A 297 12.69 -3.42 -16.40
C GLY A 297 11.46 -4.26 -16.80
N ARG A 298 11.29 -5.46 -16.23
CA ARG A 298 10.28 -6.42 -16.69
C ARG A 298 9.07 -6.57 -15.78
N ARG A 299 9.14 -6.10 -14.54
CA ARG A 299 8.10 -6.28 -13.54
C ARG A 299 7.88 -5.01 -12.72
N LEU A 300 6.63 -4.60 -12.56
CA LEU A 300 6.20 -3.59 -11.60
C LEU A 300 5.55 -4.31 -10.41
N THR A 301 5.90 -3.91 -9.20
CA THR A 301 5.29 -4.46 -7.98
C THR A 301 4.95 -3.34 -7.02
N GLY A 302 3.83 -3.43 -6.38
CA GLY A 302 3.43 -2.46 -5.37
C GLY A 302 1.98 -2.54 -4.95
N ARG A 303 1.40 -1.39 -4.71
CA ARG A 303 0.07 -1.28 -4.14
C ARG A 303 -0.72 -0.12 -4.77
N TRP A 304 -2.03 -0.33 -4.89
CA TRP A 304 -3.01 0.74 -5.03
C TRP A 304 -3.76 0.96 -3.71
N PHE A 305 -4.27 2.17 -3.47
CA PHE A 305 -5.05 2.50 -2.27
C PHE A 305 -5.94 3.72 -2.51
N GLU A 306 -7.00 3.84 -1.71
CA GLU A 306 -7.90 4.99 -1.75
C GLU A 306 -7.21 6.23 -1.15
N ALA A 307 -7.35 7.39 -1.80
CA ALA A 307 -6.67 8.61 -1.37
C ALA A 307 -7.14 9.10 0.02
N ALA A 308 -8.44 9.00 0.31
CA ALA A 308 -9.01 9.38 1.60
C ALA A 308 -8.85 8.27 2.67
N HIS A 309 -8.80 7.01 2.25
CA HIS A 309 -8.76 5.82 3.10
C HIS A 309 -7.56 4.94 2.72
N THR A 310 -6.36 5.40 3.05
CA THR A 310 -5.10 4.74 2.64
C THR A 310 -4.93 3.33 3.22
N GLU A 311 -5.74 2.95 4.21
CA GLU A 311 -5.85 1.59 4.73
C GLU A 311 -6.58 0.64 3.77
N VAL A 312 -7.41 1.18 2.87
CA VAL A 312 -8.14 0.42 1.84
C VAL A 312 -7.32 0.36 0.57
N GLY A 313 -7.00 -0.83 0.09
CA GLY A 313 -6.23 -1.01 -1.13
C GLY A 313 -5.84 -2.46 -1.35
N GLY A 314 -5.00 -2.72 -2.34
CA GLY A 314 -4.57 -4.06 -2.69
C GLY A 314 -3.18 -4.10 -3.30
N ASP A 315 -2.61 -5.28 -3.38
CA ASP A 315 -1.31 -5.50 -4.01
C ASP A 315 -1.46 -5.67 -5.52
N VAL A 316 -0.54 -5.08 -6.26
CA VAL A 316 -0.51 -5.09 -7.73
C VAL A 316 0.83 -5.60 -8.21
N VAL A 317 0.79 -6.48 -9.17
CA VAL A 317 1.95 -6.91 -9.97
C VAL A 317 1.60 -6.72 -11.44
N ALA A 318 2.49 -6.09 -12.19
CA ALA A 318 2.39 -6.04 -13.64
C ALA A 318 3.67 -6.62 -14.26
N GLU A 319 3.49 -7.54 -15.18
CA GLU A 319 4.56 -8.20 -15.93
C GLU A 319 4.54 -7.72 -17.39
N ARG A 320 5.69 -7.46 -17.99
CA ARG A 320 5.73 -7.12 -19.42
C ARG A 320 4.93 -8.13 -20.24
N ALA A 321 4.08 -7.66 -21.13
CA ALA A 321 3.30 -8.52 -22.01
C ALA A 321 4.21 -9.31 -22.99
N GLU A 322 5.34 -8.74 -23.34
CA GLU A 322 6.35 -9.37 -24.19
C GLU A 322 7.36 -10.20 -23.40
N GLY A 323 7.86 -11.26 -24.01
CA GLY A 323 8.91 -12.11 -23.46
C GLY A 323 8.58 -13.60 -23.44
N PRO A 324 9.41 -14.42 -22.78
CA PRO A 324 9.20 -15.87 -22.73
C PRO A 324 7.89 -16.23 -22.01
N ALA A 325 7.31 -17.36 -22.41
CA ALA A 325 6.11 -17.90 -21.76
C ALA A 325 6.33 -18.06 -20.24
N ALA A 326 5.34 -17.66 -19.44
CA ALA A 326 5.39 -17.74 -17.99
C ALA A 326 3.99 -17.84 -17.38
N VAL A 327 3.85 -18.57 -16.29
CA VAL A 327 2.65 -18.57 -15.42
C VAL A 327 2.90 -17.59 -14.29
N PHE A 328 2.00 -16.63 -14.09
CA PHE A 328 2.14 -15.57 -13.09
C PHE A 328 1.25 -15.77 -11.87
N MET A 329 0.05 -16.34 -12.07
CA MET A 329 -0.95 -16.47 -11.02
C MET A 329 -1.86 -17.66 -11.29
N VAL A 330 -2.32 -18.28 -10.21
CA VAL A 330 -3.37 -19.32 -10.20
C VAL A 330 -4.37 -18.98 -9.11
N SER A 331 -5.65 -18.88 -9.46
CA SER A 331 -6.71 -18.54 -8.51
C SER A 331 -7.96 -19.41 -8.73
N PRO A 332 -8.49 -20.06 -7.68
CA PRO A 332 -7.87 -20.25 -6.36
C PRO A 332 -6.64 -21.15 -6.43
N ARG A 333 -5.66 -20.90 -5.56
CA ARG A 333 -4.47 -21.77 -5.46
C ARG A 333 -4.70 -23.03 -4.62
N ALA A 334 -5.66 -23.00 -3.69
CA ALA A 334 -5.98 -24.13 -2.82
C ALA A 334 -7.01 -25.06 -3.48
N LEU A 335 -6.66 -26.33 -3.63
CA LEU A 335 -7.47 -27.36 -4.30
C LEU A 335 -7.76 -28.50 -3.31
N LYS A 336 -9.02 -28.63 -2.87
CA LYS A 336 -9.40 -29.64 -1.89
C LYS A 336 -9.49 -31.04 -2.53
N ILE A 337 -8.96 -32.04 -1.85
CA ILE A 337 -9.04 -33.46 -2.25
C ILE A 337 -10.51 -33.88 -2.40
N GLY A 338 -10.80 -34.71 -3.40
CA GLY A 338 -12.14 -35.22 -3.69
C GLY A 338 -13.08 -34.20 -4.36
N THR A 339 -12.62 -32.97 -4.63
CA THR A 339 -13.47 -31.92 -5.21
C THR A 339 -13.05 -31.53 -6.63
N THR A 340 -13.93 -30.77 -7.28
CA THR A 340 -13.68 -30.13 -8.57
C THR A 340 -13.79 -28.64 -8.42
N SER A 341 -12.75 -27.89 -8.81
CA SER A 341 -12.72 -26.43 -8.73
C SER A 341 -12.52 -25.81 -10.10
N GLU A 342 -13.19 -24.70 -10.37
CA GLU A 342 -12.80 -23.83 -11.49
C GLU A 342 -11.59 -23.00 -11.07
N VAL A 343 -10.59 -22.96 -11.94
CA VAL A 343 -9.31 -22.30 -11.69
C VAL A 343 -9.01 -21.37 -12.87
N LEU A 344 -8.59 -20.15 -12.55
CA LEU A 344 -7.97 -19.22 -13.48
C LEU A 344 -6.45 -19.36 -13.42
N ILE A 345 -5.79 -19.49 -14.57
CA ILE A 345 -4.35 -19.39 -14.73
C ILE A 345 -4.07 -18.14 -15.54
N ALA A 346 -3.33 -17.19 -14.98
CA ALA A 346 -2.88 -15.99 -15.67
C ALA A 346 -1.38 -16.11 -15.98
N GLY A 347 -0.99 -15.61 -17.14
CA GLY A 347 0.40 -15.70 -17.57
C GLY A 347 0.65 -15.06 -18.92
N ARG A 348 1.74 -15.40 -19.52
CA ARG A 348 2.17 -14.92 -20.85
C ARG A 348 2.52 -16.11 -21.74
N GLY A 349 2.07 -16.07 -23.00
CA GLY A 349 2.37 -17.10 -23.98
C GLY A 349 1.84 -18.49 -23.61
N LEU A 350 0.71 -18.54 -22.89
CA LEU A 350 0.10 -19.78 -22.40
C LEU A 350 -0.43 -20.59 -23.58
N ASN A 351 0.18 -21.73 -23.86
CA ASN A 351 -0.21 -22.62 -24.94
C ASN A 351 0.13 -24.07 -24.60
N GLY A 352 -0.79 -24.98 -24.88
CA GLY A 352 -0.60 -26.43 -24.72
C GLY A 352 -1.38 -27.03 -23.56
N THR A 353 -1.01 -28.25 -23.19
CA THR A 353 -1.70 -29.00 -22.13
C THR A 353 -1.46 -28.39 -20.75
N VAL A 354 -2.51 -28.33 -19.95
CA VAL A 354 -2.46 -27.84 -18.56
C VAL A 354 -2.40 -29.02 -17.60
N THR A 355 -1.50 -28.99 -16.63
CA THR A 355 -1.42 -29.96 -15.55
C THR A 355 -1.05 -29.36 -14.20
N PHE A 356 -1.60 -29.90 -13.13
CA PHE A 356 -1.28 -29.60 -11.74
C PHE A 356 -0.54 -30.78 -11.05
N GLY A 357 0.07 -31.65 -11.87
CA GLY A 357 0.80 -32.82 -11.37
C GLY A 357 -0.09 -34.01 -10.99
N ASN A 358 0.52 -34.96 -10.28
CA ASN A 358 -0.12 -36.23 -9.94
C ASN A 358 -1.36 -36.06 -9.06
N GLY A 359 -2.36 -36.92 -9.29
CA GLY A 359 -3.62 -36.93 -8.53
C GLY A 359 -4.62 -35.87 -8.98
N THR A 360 -4.34 -35.14 -10.09
CA THR A 360 -5.27 -34.17 -10.65
C THR A 360 -5.66 -34.51 -12.09
N SER A 361 -6.85 -34.12 -12.50
CA SER A 361 -7.28 -34.14 -13.89
C SER A 361 -7.83 -32.77 -14.29
N VAL A 362 -7.47 -32.29 -15.48
CA VAL A 362 -7.74 -30.92 -15.92
C VAL A 362 -8.57 -30.96 -17.20
N LYS A 363 -9.66 -30.19 -17.20
CA LYS A 363 -10.45 -29.89 -18.40
C LYS A 363 -10.37 -28.39 -18.67
N VAL A 364 -9.71 -27.99 -19.74
CA VAL A 364 -9.68 -26.57 -20.16
C VAL A 364 -11.07 -26.17 -20.64
N LEU A 365 -11.59 -25.08 -20.08
CA LEU A 365 -12.90 -24.51 -20.40
C LEU A 365 -12.79 -23.38 -21.44
N LYS A 366 -11.80 -22.51 -21.24
CA LYS A 366 -11.48 -21.40 -22.15
C LYS A 366 -9.98 -21.13 -22.07
N ALA A 367 -9.36 -20.84 -23.21
CA ALA A 367 -7.93 -20.52 -23.27
C ALA A 367 -7.68 -19.32 -24.17
N SER A 368 -6.74 -18.49 -23.76
CA SER A 368 -6.08 -17.45 -24.53
C SER A 368 -4.59 -17.47 -24.22
N PRO A 369 -3.75 -16.74 -24.94
CA PRO A 369 -2.32 -16.66 -24.64
C PRO A 369 -1.99 -16.06 -23.25
N THR A 370 -2.94 -15.40 -22.60
CA THR A 370 -2.73 -14.72 -21.32
C THR A 370 -3.58 -15.27 -20.16
N LEU A 371 -4.70 -15.93 -20.46
CA LEU A 371 -5.64 -16.44 -19.47
C LEU A 371 -6.16 -17.81 -19.87
N ILE A 372 -6.11 -18.79 -18.97
CA ILE A 372 -6.75 -20.10 -19.12
C ILE A 372 -7.72 -20.30 -17.96
N ARG A 373 -8.96 -20.64 -18.28
CA ARG A 373 -9.94 -21.17 -17.32
C ARG A 373 -10.02 -22.66 -17.45
N ALA A 374 -9.89 -23.35 -16.35
CA ALA A 374 -9.91 -24.81 -16.31
C ALA A 374 -10.74 -25.33 -15.15
N SER A 375 -11.39 -26.46 -15.36
CA SER A 375 -11.98 -27.27 -14.29
C SER A 375 -10.92 -28.30 -13.88
N VAL A 376 -10.53 -28.26 -12.60
CA VAL A 376 -9.51 -29.12 -12.01
C VAL A 376 -10.19 -30.04 -10.99
N LYS A 377 -10.17 -31.34 -11.26
CA LYS A 377 -10.61 -32.36 -10.33
C LYS A 377 -9.41 -32.91 -9.58
N VAL A 378 -9.46 -32.93 -8.24
CA VAL A 378 -8.47 -33.57 -7.38
C VAL A 378 -9.03 -34.93 -6.96
N ASN A 379 -8.26 -36.00 -7.18
CA ASN A 379 -8.68 -37.37 -6.84
C ASN A 379 -8.67 -37.60 -5.32
N ASP A 380 -9.52 -38.47 -4.82
CA ASP A 380 -9.66 -38.80 -3.38
C ASP A 380 -8.35 -39.34 -2.75
N LYS A 381 -7.44 -39.84 -3.55
CA LYS A 381 -6.13 -40.40 -3.11
C LYS A 381 -4.96 -39.51 -3.45
N ALA A 382 -5.21 -38.25 -3.83
CA ALA A 382 -4.13 -37.30 -4.12
C ALA A 382 -3.36 -36.99 -2.83
N ALA A 383 -2.03 -36.98 -2.91
CA ALA A 383 -1.22 -36.58 -1.76
C ALA A 383 -1.35 -35.06 -1.52
N PRO A 384 -1.55 -34.57 -0.30
CA PRO A 384 -1.48 -33.17 0.02
C PRO A 384 -0.11 -32.57 -0.28
N GLY A 385 -0.04 -31.25 -0.52
CA GLY A 385 1.21 -30.52 -0.69
C GLY A 385 1.21 -29.57 -1.89
N PRO A 386 2.34 -28.87 -2.11
CA PRO A 386 2.46 -27.88 -3.17
C PRO A 386 2.39 -28.55 -4.56
N ARG A 387 1.96 -27.75 -5.54
CA ARG A 387 1.85 -28.20 -6.94
C ARG A 387 2.50 -27.18 -7.87
N ALA A 388 3.36 -27.66 -8.74
CA ALA A 388 3.73 -26.93 -9.92
C ALA A 388 2.55 -26.92 -10.91
N VAL A 389 2.35 -25.78 -11.56
CA VAL A 389 1.37 -25.63 -12.64
C VAL A 389 2.13 -25.52 -13.95
N THR A 390 1.86 -26.45 -14.86
CA THR A 390 2.51 -26.51 -16.17
C THR A 390 1.49 -26.24 -17.27
N VAL A 391 1.86 -25.37 -18.21
CA VAL A 391 1.12 -25.07 -19.43
C VAL A 391 2.05 -25.29 -20.61
N GLY A 392 1.84 -26.36 -21.36
CA GLY A 392 2.72 -26.77 -22.44
C GLY A 392 4.15 -27.06 -21.97
N ARG A 393 5.10 -26.18 -22.30
CA ARG A 393 6.50 -26.27 -21.86
C ARG A 393 6.85 -25.39 -20.68
N THR A 394 5.92 -24.55 -20.24
CA THR A 394 6.15 -23.59 -19.16
C THR A 394 5.65 -24.16 -17.84
N SER A 395 6.51 -24.22 -16.84
CA SER A 395 6.18 -24.69 -15.51
C SER A 395 6.54 -23.65 -14.47
N ALA A 396 5.65 -23.42 -13.51
CA ALA A 396 5.89 -22.58 -12.35
C ALA A 396 5.65 -23.40 -11.08
N ALA A 397 6.65 -23.43 -10.20
CA ALA A 397 6.59 -24.16 -8.94
C ALA A 397 5.66 -23.46 -7.95
N ASP A 398 5.08 -24.22 -7.03
CA ASP A 398 4.31 -23.74 -5.87
C ASP A 398 3.15 -22.77 -6.21
N MET A 399 2.61 -22.86 -7.43
CA MET A 399 1.49 -22.01 -7.85
C MET A 399 0.14 -22.46 -7.32
N ALA A 400 0.01 -23.72 -6.96
CA ALA A 400 -1.18 -24.29 -6.32
C ALA A 400 -0.79 -25.22 -5.17
N ALA A 401 -1.77 -25.59 -4.35
CA ALA A 401 -1.61 -26.57 -3.29
C ALA A 401 -2.84 -27.48 -3.22
N VAL A 402 -2.61 -28.78 -3.09
CA VAL A 402 -3.65 -29.77 -2.84
C VAL A 402 -3.72 -30.02 -1.33
N TYR A 403 -4.92 -30.01 -0.77
CA TYR A 403 -5.13 -30.19 0.66
C TYR A 403 -6.36 -31.08 0.96
N ASP A 404 -6.31 -31.77 2.07
CA ASP A 404 -7.45 -32.48 2.64
C ASP A 404 -8.15 -31.62 3.69
N LYS A 405 -7.39 -31.17 4.68
CA LYS A 405 -7.82 -30.26 5.74
C LYS A 405 -6.82 -29.10 5.90
N VAL A 406 -7.29 -28.01 6.47
CA VAL A 406 -6.45 -26.89 6.89
C VAL A 406 -5.97 -27.20 8.31
N ASP A 407 -4.65 -27.21 8.53
CA ASP A 407 -4.09 -27.52 9.84
C ASP A 407 -3.95 -26.27 10.71
N ARG A 408 -3.67 -25.12 10.08
CA ARG A 408 -3.50 -23.84 10.77
C ARG A 408 -4.13 -22.69 9.97
N LEU A 409 -4.71 -21.74 10.69
CA LEU A 409 -5.33 -20.54 10.14
C LEU A 409 -4.67 -19.31 10.78
N ASP A 410 -3.98 -18.51 9.98
CA ASP A 410 -3.35 -17.27 10.40
C ASP A 410 -4.18 -16.07 9.94
N VAL A 411 -4.48 -15.16 10.87
CA VAL A 411 -5.13 -13.89 10.54
C VAL A 411 -4.07 -12.81 10.33
N GLN A 412 -4.14 -12.12 9.22
CA GLN A 412 -3.23 -11.03 8.87
C GLN A 412 -4.01 -9.71 8.67
N PRO A 413 -3.45 -8.59 9.17
CA PRO A 413 -2.26 -8.53 10.02
C PRO A 413 -2.53 -9.14 11.40
N ALA A 414 -1.50 -9.70 12.04
CA ALA A 414 -1.62 -10.26 13.41
C ALA A 414 -1.93 -9.17 14.46
N TYR A 415 -1.65 -7.91 14.13
CA TYR A 415 -1.98 -6.72 14.94
C TYR A 415 -2.55 -5.64 14.03
N GLY A 416 -3.78 -5.22 14.29
CA GLY A 416 -4.49 -4.19 13.55
C GLY A 416 -4.80 -2.96 14.40
N ILE A 417 -4.97 -1.83 13.74
CA ILE A 417 -5.41 -0.58 14.34
C ILE A 417 -6.58 -0.01 13.54
N ALA A 418 -7.70 0.25 14.23
CA ALA A 418 -8.79 1.05 13.70
C ALA A 418 -8.90 2.36 14.50
N ARG A 419 -9.54 3.37 13.94
CA ARG A 419 -9.75 4.65 14.64
C ARG A 419 -11.18 5.11 14.51
N VAL A 420 -11.79 5.48 15.62
CA VAL A 420 -13.06 6.20 15.59
C VAL A 420 -12.82 7.57 14.94
N GLY A 421 -13.73 8.01 14.10
CA GLY A 421 -13.71 9.36 13.56
C GLY A 421 -14.03 10.41 14.64
N GLY A 422 -14.16 11.64 14.25
CA GLY A 422 -14.58 12.71 15.15
C GLY A 422 -14.39 14.09 14.52
N GLY A 423 -15.38 14.96 14.72
CA GLY A 423 -15.40 16.27 14.08
C GLY A 423 -15.44 16.14 12.56
N HIS A 424 -14.39 16.61 11.90
CA HIS A 424 -14.21 16.53 10.44
C HIS A 424 -13.24 15.41 10.00
N ILE A 425 -12.82 14.54 10.94
CA ILE A 425 -11.89 13.45 10.66
C ILE A 425 -12.69 12.16 10.50
N ASP A 426 -12.57 11.53 9.34
CA ASP A 426 -13.22 10.28 9.04
C ASP A 426 -12.66 9.12 9.88
N PRO A 427 -13.47 8.08 10.16
CA PRO A 427 -12.98 6.88 10.81
C PRO A 427 -11.97 6.15 9.93
N VAL A 428 -11.02 5.45 10.55
CA VAL A 428 -10.06 4.56 9.89
C VAL A 428 -10.46 3.13 10.19
N THR A 429 -10.75 2.37 9.15
CA THR A 429 -11.10 0.95 9.23
C THR A 429 -9.86 0.09 9.44
N ALA A 430 -10.04 -1.19 9.79
CA ALA A 430 -8.98 -2.19 9.72
C ALA A 430 -9.45 -3.34 8.81
N GLN A 431 -8.56 -3.85 7.98
CA GLN A 431 -8.85 -4.98 7.11
C GLN A 431 -8.06 -6.20 7.55
N PHE A 432 -8.77 -7.32 7.75
CA PHE A 432 -8.18 -8.62 8.09
C PHE A 432 -8.47 -9.63 6.99
N GLU A 433 -7.56 -10.59 6.86
CA GLU A 433 -7.69 -11.71 5.97
C GLU A 433 -7.14 -12.98 6.65
N ALA A 434 -7.78 -14.12 6.41
CA ALA A 434 -7.37 -15.39 7.00
C ALA A 434 -6.64 -16.25 5.97
N PHE A 435 -5.46 -16.75 6.31
CA PHE A 435 -4.63 -17.58 5.45
C PHE A 435 -4.54 -18.99 6.00
N GLY A 436 -4.86 -19.96 5.16
CA GLY A 436 -4.77 -21.38 5.51
C GLY A 436 -3.40 -21.96 5.25
N PHE A 437 -3.00 -22.94 6.08
CA PHE A 437 -1.75 -23.68 5.93
C PHE A 437 -1.96 -25.17 6.18
N ILE A 438 -1.18 -26.00 5.48
CA ILE A 438 -0.96 -27.40 5.82
C ILE A 438 0.39 -27.48 6.50
N GLU A 439 0.46 -28.10 7.68
CA GLU A 439 1.73 -28.34 8.35
C GLU A 439 2.52 -29.41 7.59
N SER A 440 3.81 -29.18 7.46
CA SER A 440 4.76 -30.09 6.82
C SER A 440 5.48 -30.94 7.87
N GLN A 441 6.28 -31.90 7.41
CA GLN A 441 7.13 -32.68 8.33
C GLN A 441 8.10 -31.76 9.08
N ALA A 442 8.52 -32.18 10.26
CA ALA A 442 9.42 -31.42 11.12
C ALA A 442 10.66 -30.92 10.34
N GLY A 443 10.88 -29.61 10.38
CA GLY A 443 11.99 -28.93 9.70
C GLY A 443 11.69 -28.42 8.28
N GLN A 444 10.49 -28.66 7.75
CA GLN A 444 10.02 -28.11 6.49
C GLN A 444 9.06 -26.93 6.72
N ALA A 445 9.07 -25.94 5.82
CA ALA A 445 8.12 -24.85 5.89
C ALA A 445 6.67 -25.33 5.63
N PRO A 446 5.67 -24.79 6.34
CA PRO A 446 4.27 -25.09 6.07
C PRO A 446 3.88 -24.71 4.63
N VAL A 447 2.96 -25.47 4.03
CA VAL A 447 2.44 -25.18 2.69
C VAL A 447 1.31 -24.15 2.78
N ALA A 448 1.50 -22.99 2.19
CA ALA A 448 0.49 -21.94 2.15
C ALA A 448 -0.63 -22.29 1.15
N LEU A 449 -1.87 -22.25 1.64
CA LEU A 449 -3.08 -22.43 0.84
C LEU A 449 -3.58 -21.10 0.24
N GLY A 450 -3.15 -19.97 0.81
CA GLY A 450 -3.65 -18.63 0.45
C GLY A 450 -4.86 -18.21 1.29
N PRO A 451 -5.57 -17.15 0.85
CA PRO A 451 -6.76 -16.67 1.54
C PRO A 451 -7.86 -17.73 1.62
N MET A 452 -8.51 -17.80 2.78
CA MET A 452 -9.58 -18.75 3.08
C MET A 452 -10.90 -18.02 3.32
N ASN A 453 -11.97 -18.60 2.84
CA ASN A 453 -13.31 -18.09 3.16
C ASN A 453 -13.70 -18.54 4.57
N VAL A 454 -13.88 -17.61 5.49
CA VAL A 454 -14.07 -17.84 6.93
C VAL A 454 -15.25 -17.02 7.47
N SER A 455 -15.77 -17.42 8.62
CA SER A 455 -16.64 -16.58 9.43
C SER A 455 -15.81 -15.64 10.29
N TRP A 456 -16.31 -14.43 10.53
CA TRP A 456 -15.63 -13.41 11.32
C TRP A 456 -16.42 -13.03 12.56
N LYS A 457 -15.74 -12.85 13.68
CA LYS A 457 -16.28 -12.26 14.91
C LYS A 457 -15.20 -11.51 15.68
N VAL A 458 -15.62 -10.67 16.62
CA VAL A 458 -14.73 -10.05 17.60
C VAL A 458 -15.06 -10.55 18.99
N GLU A 459 -14.02 -10.69 19.79
CA GLU A 459 -14.09 -11.08 21.20
C GLU A 459 -13.33 -10.04 22.03
N PRO A 460 -13.62 -9.89 23.34
CA PRO A 460 -12.82 -9.00 24.18
C PRO A 460 -11.40 -9.56 24.31
N TYR A 461 -10.39 -8.70 24.19
CA TYR A 461 -8.99 -9.13 24.25
C TYR A 461 -8.57 -9.53 25.67
N ASN A 462 -9.09 -8.84 26.68
CA ASN A 462 -8.75 -9.08 28.08
C ASN A 462 -9.94 -8.80 29.03
N ALA A 463 -9.75 -8.97 30.33
CA ALA A 463 -10.79 -8.77 31.34
C ALA A 463 -11.25 -7.29 31.42
N ASP A 464 -10.41 -6.34 31.11
CA ASP A 464 -10.79 -4.92 31.13
C ASP A 464 -11.65 -4.56 29.91
N ALA A 465 -11.38 -5.16 28.75
CA ALA A 465 -12.23 -5.06 27.56
C ALA A 465 -13.64 -5.66 27.80
N VAL A 466 -13.74 -6.72 28.61
CA VAL A 466 -15.05 -7.28 29.05
C VAL A 466 -15.80 -6.25 29.90
N LYS A 467 -15.15 -5.68 30.93
CA LYS A 467 -15.75 -4.68 31.83
C LYS A 467 -16.17 -3.42 31.08
N ALA A 468 -15.35 -2.98 30.12
CA ALA A 468 -15.61 -1.82 29.28
C ALA A 468 -16.66 -2.09 28.18
N GLN A 469 -17.08 -3.34 27.98
CA GLN A 469 -18.00 -3.79 26.94
C GLN A 469 -17.50 -3.42 25.52
N ASP A 470 -16.21 -3.60 25.26
CA ASP A 470 -15.57 -3.15 24.01
C ASP A 470 -16.20 -3.80 22.77
N VAL A 471 -16.57 -5.09 22.85
CA VAL A 471 -17.27 -5.79 21.76
C VAL A 471 -18.59 -5.11 21.35
N LYS A 472 -19.29 -4.50 22.32
CA LYS A 472 -20.55 -3.80 22.06
C LYS A 472 -20.33 -2.43 21.39
N PHE A 473 -19.28 -1.71 21.77
CA PHE A 473 -19.15 -0.29 21.46
C PHE A 473 -18.04 0.05 20.49
N ALA A 474 -16.95 -0.72 20.47
CA ALA A 474 -15.75 -0.34 19.70
C ALA A 474 -15.94 -0.46 18.17
N GLY A 475 -16.92 -1.23 17.71
CA GLY A 475 -17.22 -1.38 16.29
C GLY A 475 -17.67 -2.80 15.93
N ARG A 476 -17.65 -3.11 14.64
CA ARG A 476 -18.08 -4.41 14.12
C ARG A 476 -17.19 -4.90 12.98
N ILE A 477 -16.95 -6.20 12.93
CA ILE A 477 -16.31 -6.83 11.78
C ILE A 477 -17.37 -7.26 10.76
N GLN A 478 -17.06 -7.08 9.48
CA GLN A 478 -17.92 -7.44 8.35
C GLN A 478 -17.56 -8.84 7.83
N PRO A 479 -18.42 -9.45 7.01
CA PRO A 479 -18.13 -10.77 6.40
C PRO A 479 -16.89 -10.81 5.51
N ASP A 480 -16.43 -9.68 4.99
CA ASP A 480 -15.22 -9.53 4.18
C ASP A 480 -13.95 -9.29 5.01
N GLY A 481 -14.03 -9.39 6.35
CA GLY A 481 -12.92 -9.17 7.25
C GLY A 481 -12.60 -7.70 7.52
N SER A 482 -13.38 -6.75 6.97
CA SER A 482 -13.24 -5.34 7.31
C SER A 482 -13.86 -5.04 8.68
N PHE A 483 -13.10 -4.33 9.52
CA PHE A 483 -13.61 -3.83 10.80
C PHE A 483 -13.94 -2.34 10.69
N VAL A 484 -15.21 -2.01 10.93
CA VAL A 484 -15.71 -0.64 10.95
C VAL A 484 -15.81 -0.19 12.41
N PRO A 485 -15.03 0.82 12.83
CA PRO A 485 -15.06 1.31 14.20
C PRO A 485 -16.41 1.96 14.55
N GLY A 486 -16.72 2.01 15.82
CA GLY A 486 -17.90 2.69 16.35
C GLY A 486 -17.84 4.19 16.12
N PRO A 487 -18.98 4.91 16.35
CA PRO A 487 -19.05 6.35 16.16
C PRO A 487 -18.08 7.08 17.10
N GLY A 488 -17.52 8.19 16.62
CA GLY A 488 -16.66 9.07 17.42
C GLY A 488 -17.42 9.87 18.47
N GLY A 489 -16.70 10.35 19.47
CA GLY A 489 -17.23 11.19 20.54
C GLY A 489 -17.63 10.43 21.80
N PRO A 490 -18.11 11.17 22.83
CA PRO A 490 -18.52 10.59 24.10
C PRO A 490 -19.70 9.63 23.94
N ASN A 491 -19.64 8.49 24.61
CA ASN A 491 -20.74 7.53 24.66
C ASN A 491 -21.33 7.46 26.08
N PRO A 492 -22.53 7.97 26.31
CA PRO A 492 -23.14 7.98 27.63
C PRO A 492 -23.47 6.59 28.18
N GLU A 493 -23.53 5.56 27.33
CA GLU A 493 -23.71 4.17 27.78
C GLU A 493 -22.41 3.52 28.31
N ARG A 494 -21.26 4.15 28.09
CA ARG A 494 -19.99 3.68 28.63
C ARG A 494 -19.68 4.27 29.99
N VAL A 495 -18.91 3.54 30.79
CA VAL A 495 -18.42 4.02 32.07
C VAL A 495 -17.67 5.36 31.87
N PHE A 496 -18.05 6.37 32.65
CA PHE A 496 -17.56 7.75 32.58
C PHE A 496 -17.84 8.47 31.26
N GLY A 497 -18.76 7.98 30.43
CA GLY A 497 -19.05 8.59 29.12
C GLY A 497 -17.86 8.60 28.17
N THR A 498 -16.97 7.61 28.24
CA THR A 498 -15.78 7.53 27.39
C THR A 498 -16.15 7.30 25.93
N ASN A 499 -15.22 7.52 25.01
CA ASN A 499 -15.41 7.24 23.58
C ASN A 499 -15.48 5.72 23.30
N ASN A 500 -15.73 5.35 22.04
CA ASN A 500 -15.84 3.97 21.58
C ASN A 500 -14.49 3.31 21.22
N ALA A 501 -13.38 3.73 21.83
CA ALA A 501 -12.13 3.00 21.76
C ALA A 501 -12.27 1.62 22.43
N GLY A 502 -11.42 0.65 22.05
CA GLY A 502 -11.51 -0.69 22.62
C GLY A 502 -10.32 -1.57 22.27
N ASP A 503 -10.26 -2.68 22.97
CA ASP A 503 -9.22 -3.69 22.87
C ASP A 503 -9.86 -5.05 22.54
N LEU A 504 -9.65 -5.56 21.32
CA LEU A 504 -10.41 -6.65 20.74
C LEU A 504 -9.50 -7.76 20.21
N THR A 505 -9.99 -8.99 20.26
CA THR A 505 -9.48 -10.11 19.48
C THR A 505 -10.38 -10.29 18.25
N VAL A 506 -9.80 -10.18 17.06
CA VAL A 506 -10.45 -10.59 15.81
C VAL A 506 -10.29 -12.10 15.66
N VAL A 507 -11.38 -12.80 15.39
CA VAL A 507 -11.40 -14.25 15.25
C VAL A 507 -11.94 -14.62 13.88
N ALA A 508 -11.16 -15.39 13.14
CA ALA A 508 -11.57 -16.10 11.93
C ALA A 508 -11.93 -17.56 12.27
N GLY A 509 -13.10 -18.01 11.88
CA GLY A 509 -13.56 -19.39 12.08
C GLY A 509 -13.74 -20.12 10.76
N LEU A 510 -13.08 -21.25 10.60
CA LEU A 510 -13.25 -22.17 9.47
C LEU A 510 -13.87 -23.48 9.96
N ASP A 511 -15.10 -23.75 9.51
CA ASP A 511 -15.73 -25.03 9.81
C ASP A 511 -15.13 -26.16 8.95
N GLN A 512 -14.66 -27.19 9.61
CA GLN A 512 -14.17 -28.42 9.01
C GLN A 512 -14.89 -29.63 9.64
N GLU A 513 -15.92 -30.09 8.96
CA GLU A 513 -16.69 -31.28 9.39
C GLU A 513 -17.27 -31.16 10.81
N GLY A 514 -17.79 -29.98 11.16
CA GLY A 514 -18.37 -29.68 12.47
C GLY A 514 -17.35 -29.33 13.55
N LYS A 515 -16.06 -29.22 13.22
CA LYS A 515 -15.02 -28.71 14.11
C LYS A 515 -14.51 -27.35 13.60
N GLU A 516 -14.66 -26.30 14.41
CA GLU A 516 -14.17 -24.97 14.08
C GLU A 516 -12.64 -24.90 14.28
N LEU A 517 -11.92 -24.62 13.18
CA LEU A 517 -10.52 -24.17 13.24
C LEU A 517 -10.50 -22.65 13.39
N ARG A 518 -9.74 -22.14 14.36
CA ARG A 518 -9.71 -20.71 14.70
C ARG A 518 -8.34 -20.08 14.42
N GLY A 519 -8.37 -18.94 13.74
CA GLY A 519 -7.25 -17.99 13.65
C GLY A 519 -7.58 -16.72 14.42
N GLN A 520 -6.57 -16.00 14.91
CA GLN A 520 -6.77 -14.81 15.75
C GLN A 520 -5.79 -13.71 15.39
N ALA A 521 -6.24 -12.45 15.59
CA ALA A 521 -5.42 -11.26 15.54
C ALA A 521 -5.83 -10.28 16.64
N HIS A 522 -4.90 -9.44 17.07
CA HIS A 522 -5.16 -8.38 18.02
C HIS A 522 -5.60 -7.11 17.28
N LEU A 523 -6.65 -6.45 17.75
CA LEU A 523 -7.15 -5.19 17.19
C LEU A 523 -7.30 -4.14 18.29
N ILE A 524 -6.58 -3.04 18.14
CA ILE A 524 -6.79 -1.83 18.95
C ILE A 524 -7.67 -0.86 18.18
N VAL A 525 -8.81 -0.48 18.78
CA VAL A 525 -9.63 0.63 18.31
C VAL A 525 -9.29 1.86 19.13
N THR A 526 -8.73 2.88 18.49
CA THR A 526 -8.26 4.10 19.18
C THR A 526 -8.98 5.34 18.64
N VAL A 527 -8.63 6.50 19.16
CA VAL A 527 -9.17 7.79 18.71
C VAL A 527 -8.41 8.30 17.48
N GLN A 528 -8.96 9.30 16.82
CA GLN A 528 -8.34 10.00 15.71
C GLN A 528 -6.95 10.56 16.08
N ARG A 529 -6.06 10.66 15.09
CA ARG A 529 -4.77 11.31 15.28
C ARG A 529 -4.91 12.83 15.21
N TRP A 530 -4.22 13.53 16.10
CA TRP A 530 -4.17 14.99 16.10
C TRP A 530 -3.28 15.56 14.99
N ASN A 531 -2.23 14.84 14.66
CA ASN A 531 -1.29 15.20 13.61
C ASN A 531 -1.22 14.08 12.58
N THR A 532 -1.67 14.38 11.40
CA THR A 532 -1.52 13.51 10.25
C THR A 532 -0.47 14.17 9.36
N PRO A 533 0.80 13.71 9.38
CA PRO A 533 1.78 14.27 8.46
C PRO A 533 1.31 13.99 7.03
N PRO A 534 1.28 14.99 6.15
CA PRO A 534 0.93 14.76 4.76
C PRO A 534 2.01 13.89 4.11
N ILE A 535 1.59 12.84 3.49
CA ILE A 535 2.39 11.97 2.63
C ILE A 535 1.55 11.82 1.37
N TYR A 536 1.79 12.67 0.40
CA TYR A 536 1.05 12.68 -0.87
C TYR A 536 2.01 12.59 -2.04
#